data_2af8ea093cd9ee54f8bc820193a2b3a5
#
_entry.id   2af8ea093cd9ee54f8bc820193a2b3a5
#
_cell.length_a   1.000
_cell.length_b   1.000
_cell.length_c   1.000
_cell.angle_alpha   90.00
_cell.angle_beta   90.00
_cell.angle_gamma   90.00
#
_symmetry.space_group_name_H-M   'P 1'
#
loop_
_entity.id
_entity.type
_entity.pdbx_description
1 polymer ?
#
loop_
_entity_poly.entity_id
_entity_poly.type
_entity_poly.pdbx_seq_one_letter_code
_entity_poly.pdbx_strand_id
1 'polypeptide(L)'
;MRHGPRRRLLVAALGLLAAPAVRAGLEELIVAAKPSVVAIGVFNPTANPRFAFRGSGFVVGAGNLVVTNLHVLPEVIPPGGSEGSLAVVAPRLGRADGAGGRTATVVATDREHDLALLRFEGAPLPALPLAEDGAREGASIAIIGFPIGGVLGFSPVTHRGIVASVTTIALPAPTSQSLSSQAINRLRQGSFEVYQLDATAYPGNSGGPVLDIETGKVIAVINMVLVKGSRETALSQPTGISYAIPVRFVNELLKGR
;
A
#
# COMPACT_ATOMS: atom_id res chain seq x y z
N MET A 1 -75.54 7.64 38.87
CA MET A 1 -74.57 6.74 38.12
C MET A 1 -73.94 7.56 37.03
N ARG A 2 -72.70 7.93 37.16
CA ARG A 2 -71.95 8.78 36.18
C ARG A 2 -70.89 7.90 35.53
N HIS A 3 -70.96 7.68 34.21
CA HIS A 3 -69.97 6.98 33.40
C HIS A 3 -68.89 7.98 32.98
N GLY A 4 -67.67 7.75 33.44
CA GLY A 4 -66.47 8.50 33.00
C GLY A 4 -65.90 7.98 31.68
N PRO A 5 -65.34 8.84 30.79
CA PRO A 5 -64.80 8.43 29.53
C PRO A 5 -63.41 7.78 29.67
N ARG A 6 -63.26 6.58 29.07
CA ARG A 6 -61.98 5.87 28.95
C ARG A 6 -61.10 6.55 27.91
N ARG A 7 -60.02 7.22 28.32
CA ARG A 7 -58.96 7.71 27.46
C ARG A 7 -58.15 6.53 26.93
N ARG A 8 -58.24 6.29 25.64
CA ARG A 8 -57.33 5.39 24.90
C ARG A 8 -56.06 6.12 24.59
N LEU A 9 -54.94 5.70 25.23
CA LEU A 9 -53.58 6.13 24.85
C LEU A 9 -53.19 5.40 23.56
N LEU A 10 -53.03 6.15 22.47
CA LEU A 10 -52.39 5.69 21.25
C LEU A 10 -50.87 5.82 21.46
N VAL A 11 -50.18 4.70 21.63
CA VAL A 11 -48.72 4.65 21.58
C VAL A 11 -48.30 4.61 20.11
N ALA A 12 -47.83 5.75 19.60
CA ALA A 12 -47.23 5.80 18.26
C ALA A 12 -45.80 5.22 18.34
N ALA A 13 -45.63 3.99 17.85
CA ALA A 13 -44.29 3.40 17.69
C ALA A 13 -43.61 4.08 16.51
N LEU A 14 -42.67 4.96 16.80
CA LEU A 14 -41.77 5.56 15.82
C LEU A 14 -40.74 4.49 15.41
N GLY A 15 -41.01 3.78 14.31
CA GLY A 15 -40.03 2.88 13.71
C GLY A 15 -38.86 3.69 13.14
N LEU A 16 -37.71 3.65 13.80
CA LEU A 16 -36.45 4.11 13.21
C LEU A 16 -36.14 3.23 11.98
N LEU A 17 -36.45 3.73 10.80
CA LEU A 17 -35.96 3.19 9.54
C LEU A 17 -34.44 3.45 9.52
N ALA A 18 -33.65 2.46 9.91
CA ALA A 18 -32.22 2.46 9.66
C ALA A 18 -32.05 2.44 8.13
N ALA A 19 -31.69 3.59 7.54
CA ALA A 19 -31.30 3.65 6.15
C ALA A 19 -30.14 2.66 5.93
N PRO A 20 -30.20 1.78 4.92
CA PRO A 20 -29.07 0.91 4.61
C PRO A 20 -27.87 1.81 4.32
N ALA A 21 -26.78 1.63 5.06
CA ALA A 21 -25.51 2.27 4.76
C ALA A 21 -25.14 1.83 3.33
N VAL A 22 -25.17 2.76 2.38
CA VAL A 22 -24.71 2.52 1.01
C VAL A 22 -23.22 2.21 1.15
N ARG A 23 -22.86 0.94 1.09
CA ARG A 23 -21.47 0.52 0.98
C ARG A 23 -20.97 1.02 -0.37
N ALA A 24 -19.99 1.89 -0.35
CA ALA A 24 -19.29 2.29 -1.56
C ALA A 24 -18.78 1.02 -2.25
N GLY A 25 -19.11 0.84 -3.53
CA GLY A 25 -18.65 -0.30 -4.30
C GLY A 25 -17.15 -0.22 -4.60
N LEU A 26 -16.63 -1.26 -5.24
CA LEU A 26 -15.24 -1.28 -5.67
C LEU A 26 -14.89 -0.11 -6.60
N GLU A 27 -15.83 0.31 -7.45
CA GLU A 27 -15.63 1.41 -8.40
C GLU A 27 -15.40 2.74 -7.68
N GLU A 28 -16.22 3.06 -6.70
CA GLU A 28 -16.09 4.28 -5.89
C GLU A 28 -14.82 4.26 -5.06
N LEU A 29 -14.47 3.10 -4.49
CA LEU A 29 -13.22 2.92 -3.77
C LEU A 29 -12.01 3.20 -4.68
N ILE A 30 -11.99 2.67 -5.89
CA ILE A 30 -10.92 2.88 -6.86
C ILE A 30 -10.77 4.36 -7.21
N VAL A 31 -11.88 5.06 -7.48
CA VAL A 31 -11.88 6.48 -7.80
C VAL A 31 -11.32 7.31 -6.65
N ALA A 32 -11.69 6.99 -5.41
CA ALA A 32 -11.22 7.68 -4.22
C ALA A 32 -9.75 7.38 -3.90
N ALA A 33 -9.30 6.13 -4.06
CA ALA A 33 -7.98 5.70 -3.62
C ALA A 33 -6.85 6.00 -4.62
N LYS A 34 -7.08 5.91 -5.93
CA LYS A 34 -6.04 6.11 -6.95
C LYS A 34 -5.27 7.42 -6.83
N PRO A 35 -5.87 8.58 -6.50
CA PRO A 35 -5.13 9.83 -6.34
C PRO A 35 -4.08 9.83 -5.22
N SER A 36 -4.20 8.89 -4.28
CA SER A 36 -3.31 8.72 -3.13
C SER A 36 -2.17 7.74 -3.40
N VAL A 37 -2.20 7.00 -4.52
CA VAL A 37 -1.16 6.03 -4.87
C VAL A 37 -0.14 6.69 -5.79
N VAL A 38 1.14 6.60 -5.43
CA VAL A 38 2.23 7.30 -6.10
C VAL A 38 3.28 6.33 -6.63
N ALA A 39 3.91 6.69 -7.76
CA ALA A 39 5.09 6.01 -8.24
C ALA A 39 6.33 6.55 -7.51
N ILE A 40 7.25 5.65 -7.14
CA ILE A 40 8.50 5.98 -6.45
C ILE A 40 9.67 5.65 -7.37
N GLY A 41 10.66 6.53 -7.39
CA GLY A 41 11.85 6.35 -8.21
C GLY A 41 12.90 7.42 -7.95
N VAL A 42 13.91 7.44 -8.81
CA VAL A 42 14.94 8.46 -8.83
C VAL A 42 14.70 9.37 -10.03
N PHE A 43 14.56 10.65 -9.78
CA PHE A 43 14.51 11.67 -10.84
C PHE A 43 15.90 12.26 -11.04
N ASN A 44 16.41 12.16 -12.27
CA ASN A 44 17.68 12.78 -12.67
C ASN A 44 17.42 13.60 -13.94
N PRO A 45 17.61 14.94 -13.90
CA PRO A 45 17.30 15.82 -15.01
C PRO A 45 18.16 15.58 -16.25
N THR A 46 19.34 14.97 -16.09
CA THR A 46 20.31 14.71 -17.15
C THR A 46 20.23 13.29 -17.73
N ALA A 47 19.48 12.40 -17.07
CA ALA A 47 19.33 11.01 -17.51
C ALA A 47 18.23 10.84 -18.58
N ASN A 48 18.28 9.70 -19.27
CA ASN A 48 17.23 9.27 -20.19
C ASN A 48 16.89 7.78 -19.95
N PRO A 49 15.71 7.44 -19.41
CA PRO A 49 14.64 8.34 -18.98
C PRO A 49 15.02 9.16 -17.74
N ARG A 50 14.43 10.35 -17.60
CA ARG A 50 14.67 11.23 -16.44
C ARG A 50 14.18 10.67 -15.12
N PHE A 51 13.18 9.81 -15.16
CA PHE A 51 12.62 9.14 -13.98
C PHE A 51 12.85 7.63 -14.06
N ALA A 52 13.75 7.14 -13.21
CA ALA A 52 14.01 5.72 -13.04
C ALA A 52 13.02 5.16 -12.02
N PHE A 53 11.93 4.58 -12.50
CA PHE A 53 10.88 3.96 -11.67
C PHE A 53 11.42 2.77 -10.86
N ARG A 54 10.99 2.63 -9.62
CA ARG A 54 11.42 1.56 -8.70
C ARG A 54 10.27 0.76 -8.10
N GLY A 55 9.14 1.41 -7.80
CA GLY A 55 7.98 0.78 -7.20
C GLY A 55 6.86 1.76 -6.86
N SER A 56 5.90 1.26 -6.14
CA SER A 56 4.70 1.99 -5.72
C SER A 56 4.81 2.47 -4.28
N GLY A 57 3.97 3.42 -3.92
CA GLY A 57 3.73 3.85 -2.56
C GLY A 57 2.35 4.48 -2.43
N PHE A 58 1.97 4.84 -1.22
CA PHE A 58 0.70 5.51 -0.98
C PHE A 58 0.81 6.55 0.12
N VAL A 59 0.00 7.58 -0.01
CA VAL A 59 0.00 8.75 0.88
C VAL A 59 -0.77 8.46 2.15
N VAL A 60 -0.21 8.89 3.29
CA VAL A 60 -0.79 8.72 4.63
C VAL A 60 -0.70 10.01 5.48
N GLY A 61 -1.35 10.00 6.62
CA GLY A 61 -1.30 11.08 7.61
C GLY A 61 -1.91 12.38 7.08
N ALA A 62 -1.18 13.48 7.20
CA ALA A 62 -1.63 14.80 6.76
C ALA A 62 -1.49 15.04 5.23
N GLY A 63 -1.12 14.00 4.44
CA GLY A 63 -1.06 14.10 2.99
C GLY A 63 0.32 14.43 2.41
N ASN A 64 1.38 14.40 3.21
CA ASN A 64 2.76 14.64 2.80
C ASN A 64 3.74 13.51 3.15
N LEU A 65 3.22 12.41 3.67
CA LEU A 65 3.97 11.19 3.96
C LEU A 65 3.56 10.09 3.00
N VAL A 66 4.53 9.27 2.59
CA VAL A 66 4.33 8.12 1.71
C VAL A 66 4.91 6.89 2.36
N VAL A 67 4.11 5.83 2.42
CA VAL A 67 4.55 4.49 2.80
C VAL A 67 4.94 3.72 1.54
N THR A 68 6.03 2.97 1.63
CA THR A 68 6.50 2.04 0.59
C THR A 68 7.31 0.90 1.21
N ASN A 69 7.80 -0.04 0.40
CA ASN A 69 8.79 -1.00 0.86
C ASN A 69 10.20 -0.41 0.88
N LEU A 70 11.04 -0.90 1.80
CA LEU A 70 12.43 -0.46 1.90
C LEU A 70 13.24 -0.84 0.66
N HIS A 71 13.03 -2.05 0.09
CA HIS A 71 13.71 -2.51 -1.13
C HIS A 71 13.36 -1.69 -2.39
N VAL A 72 12.30 -0.89 -2.36
CA VAL A 72 11.94 0.07 -3.43
C VAL A 72 12.94 1.23 -3.47
N LEU A 73 13.54 1.59 -2.33
CA LEU A 73 14.52 2.67 -2.29
C LEU A 73 15.83 2.26 -2.98
N PRO A 74 16.57 3.21 -3.58
CA PRO A 74 17.93 2.94 -4.05
C PRO A 74 18.85 2.65 -2.86
N GLU A 75 19.87 1.80 -3.06
CA GLU A 75 20.85 1.47 -2.01
C GLU A 75 21.56 2.73 -1.50
N VAL A 76 21.85 3.66 -2.40
CA VAL A 76 22.38 4.97 -2.08
C VAL A 76 21.35 6.01 -2.51
N ILE A 77 20.89 6.81 -1.57
CA ILE A 77 19.97 7.92 -1.87
C ILE A 77 20.77 9.04 -2.54
N PRO A 78 20.42 9.44 -3.79
CA PRO A 78 21.15 10.51 -4.46
C PRO A 78 21.02 11.83 -3.69
N PRO A 79 22.09 12.63 -3.62
CA PRO A 79 22.10 13.87 -2.82
C PRO A 79 21.30 15.02 -3.43
N GLY A 80 20.81 14.87 -4.65
CA GLY A 80 20.08 15.90 -5.38
C GLY A 80 20.88 16.52 -6.52
N GLY A 81 20.34 17.56 -7.14
CA GLY A 81 20.99 18.26 -8.25
C GLY A 81 21.19 17.37 -9.49
N SER A 82 22.38 17.43 -10.09
CA SER A 82 22.74 16.65 -11.29
C SER A 82 22.86 15.15 -11.05
N GLU A 83 23.06 14.71 -9.82
CA GLU A 83 23.11 13.29 -9.44
C GLU A 83 21.73 12.67 -9.27
N GLY A 84 20.69 13.51 -9.28
CA GLY A 84 19.31 13.10 -9.11
C GLY A 84 18.84 13.16 -7.68
N SER A 85 17.53 12.88 -7.48
CA SER A 85 16.88 12.88 -6.17
C SER A 85 15.87 11.75 -6.07
N LEU A 86 15.66 11.24 -4.85
CA LEU A 86 14.49 10.39 -4.60
C LEU A 86 13.23 11.22 -4.86
N ALA A 87 12.30 10.64 -5.61
CA ALA A 87 11.11 11.36 -6.04
C ALA A 87 9.85 10.50 -5.99
N VAL A 88 8.72 11.15 -5.73
CA VAL A 88 7.38 10.59 -5.84
C VAL A 88 6.62 11.28 -6.99
N VAL A 89 5.90 10.50 -7.78
CA VAL A 89 5.11 10.98 -8.92
C VAL A 89 3.66 10.59 -8.69
N ALA A 90 2.78 11.60 -8.60
CA ALA A 90 1.35 11.39 -8.44
C ALA A 90 0.67 11.14 -9.80
N PRO A 91 -0.37 10.28 -9.89
CA PRO A 91 -0.96 9.86 -11.17
C PRO A 91 -1.47 11.00 -12.07
N ARG A 92 -2.03 12.05 -11.48
CA ARG A 92 -2.59 13.19 -12.22
C ARG A 92 -1.57 14.29 -12.53
N LEU A 93 -0.42 14.26 -11.88
CA LEU A 93 0.65 15.26 -12.02
C LEU A 93 1.84 14.71 -12.81
N GLY A 94 1.92 13.37 -12.94
CA GLY A 94 3.01 12.70 -13.61
C GLY A 94 2.82 12.66 -15.12
N ARG A 95 3.82 13.14 -15.86
CA ARG A 95 4.00 12.84 -17.27
C ARG A 95 4.77 11.53 -17.41
N ALA A 96 4.73 10.92 -18.59
CA ALA A 96 5.47 9.67 -18.86
C ALA A 96 6.98 9.78 -18.61
N ASP A 97 7.55 10.99 -18.70
CA ASP A 97 8.95 11.29 -18.40
C ASP A 97 9.24 11.57 -16.92
N GLY A 98 8.24 11.44 -16.04
CA GLY A 98 8.35 11.77 -14.60
C GLY A 98 8.38 13.26 -14.30
N ALA A 99 8.18 14.12 -15.30
CA ALA A 99 8.06 15.56 -15.09
C ALA A 99 6.83 15.85 -14.20
N GLY A 100 7.03 16.58 -13.12
CA GLY A 100 6.03 16.77 -12.05
C GLY A 100 6.25 15.87 -10.85
N GLY A 101 7.35 15.08 -10.82
CA GLY A 101 7.82 14.39 -9.63
C GLY A 101 8.19 15.39 -8.53
N ARG A 102 7.95 15.00 -7.28
CA ARG A 102 8.27 15.78 -6.09
C ARG A 102 9.43 15.15 -5.36
N THR A 103 10.43 15.92 -4.99
CA THR A 103 11.54 15.46 -4.18
C THR A 103 11.03 14.85 -2.87
N ALA A 104 11.59 13.72 -2.51
CA ALA A 104 11.25 13.02 -1.29
C ALA A 104 12.50 12.71 -0.45
N THR A 105 12.32 12.67 0.86
CA THR A 105 13.35 12.30 1.83
C THR A 105 12.88 11.13 2.67
N VAL A 106 13.81 10.26 3.09
CA VAL A 106 13.50 9.14 3.98
C VAL A 106 13.33 9.68 5.40
N VAL A 107 12.19 9.42 6.02
CA VAL A 107 11.86 9.84 7.39
C VAL A 107 12.15 8.73 8.39
N ALA A 108 11.76 7.50 8.05
CA ALA A 108 11.97 6.32 8.89
C ALA A 108 12.05 5.06 8.03
N THR A 109 12.69 4.03 8.54
CA THR A 109 12.79 2.72 7.90
C THR A 109 12.58 1.62 8.93
N ASP A 110 11.91 0.56 8.51
CA ASP A 110 11.80 -0.69 9.24
C ASP A 110 12.40 -1.79 8.36
N ARG A 111 13.61 -2.22 8.74
CA ARG A 111 14.35 -3.24 7.98
C ARG A 111 13.80 -4.64 8.21
N GLU A 112 13.20 -4.87 9.36
CA GLU A 112 12.63 -6.17 9.73
C GLU A 112 11.41 -6.48 8.87
N HIS A 113 10.54 -5.48 8.67
CA HIS A 113 9.31 -5.63 7.91
C HIS A 113 9.39 -5.06 6.49
N ASP A 114 10.60 -4.69 6.02
CA ASP A 114 10.81 -4.12 4.68
C ASP A 114 9.90 -2.92 4.37
N LEU A 115 9.78 -1.98 5.31
CA LEU A 115 8.98 -0.77 5.18
C LEU A 115 9.85 0.49 5.22
N ALA A 116 9.39 1.51 4.51
CA ALA A 116 9.97 2.85 4.53
C ALA A 116 8.88 3.92 4.55
N LEU A 117 9.16 5.00 5.26
CA LEU A 117 8.33 6.20 5.31
C LEU A 117 9.11 7.35 4.69
N LEU A 118 8.51 7.97 3.68
CA LEU A 118 9.07 9.11 2.96
C LEU A 118 8.27 10.35 3.28
N ARG A 119 8.91 11.51 3.22
CA ARG A 119 8.26 12.83 3.18
C ARG A 119 8.55 13.45 1.83
N PHE A 120 7.54 13.96 1.16
CA PHE A 120 7.69 14.70 -0.08
C PHE A 120 7.34 16.18 0.08
N GLU A 121 7.88 17.00 -0.81
CA GLU A 121 7.70 18.45 -0.82
C GLU A 121 6.45 18.87 -1.60
N GLY A 122 5.97 20.08 -1.33
CA GLY A 122 4.84 20.71 -2.02
C GLY A 122 3.48 20.44 -1.38
N ALA A 123 2.41 20.70 -2.12
CA ALA A 123 1.05 20.62 -1.60
C ALA A 123 0.68 19.17 -1.20
N PRO A 124 -0.08 18.96 -0.11
CA PRO A 124 -0.49 17.62 0.30
C PRO A 124 -1.34 16.93 -0.77
N LEU A 125 -1.26 15.61 -0.82
CA LEU A 125 -2.10 14.74 -1.62
C LEU A 125 -3.17 14.10 -0.74
N PRO A 126 -4.27 13.59 -1.30
CA PRO A 126 -5.23 12.80 -0.54
C PRO A 126 -4.53 11.65 0.19
N ALA A 127 -4.83 11.45 1.47
CA ALA A 127 -4.26 10.38 2.28
C ALA A 127 -5.24 9.20 2.38
N LEU A 128 -4.73 7.97 2.33
CA LEU A 128 -5.53 6.78 2.58
C LEU A 128 -5.68 6.55 4.09
N PRO A 129 -6.89 6.18 4.54
CA PRO A 129 -7.10 5.76 5.92
C PRO A 129 -6.45 4.39 6.15
N LEU A 130 -5.77 4.23 7.29
CA LEU A 130 -5.19 2.96 7.72
C LEU A 130 -6.17 2.21 8.62
N ALA A 131 -6.21 0.88 8.51
CA ALA A 131 -6.93 0.05 9.45
C ALA A 131 -6.17 -0.01 10.80
N GLU A 132 -6.89 -0.13 11.88
CA GLU A 132 -6.33 -0.36 13.22
C GLU A 132 -6.13 -1.85 13.46
N ASP A 133 -7.12 -2.64 13.06
CA ASP A 133 -7.15 -4.10 13.19
C ASP A 133 -6.55 -4.80 11.97
N GLY A 134 -6.11 -6.04 12.17
CA GLY A 134 -5.64 -6.91 11.10
C GLY A 134 -6.77 -7.37 10.18
N ALA A 135 -6.39 -7.82 8.98
CA ALA A 135 -7.32 -8.45 8.05
C ALA A 135 -7.68 -9.88 8.49
N ARG A 136 -8.88 -10.32 8.10
CA ARG A 136 -9.31 -11.71 8.25
C ARG A 136 -9.15 -12.47 6.93
N GLU A 137 -8.91 -13.76 7.03
CA GLU A 137 -8.96 -14.64 5.86
C GLU A 137 -10.35 -14.56 5.21
N GLY A 138 -10.39 -14.55 3.87
CA GLY A 138 -11.60 -14.36 3.08
C GLY A 138 -11.98 -12.89 2.85
N ALA A 139 -11.33 -11.91 3.48
CA ALA A 139 -11.59 -10.50 3.24
C ALA A 139 -11.34 -10.14 1.77
N SER A 140 -12.31 -9.48 1.13
CA SER A 140 -12.18 -9.00 -0.25
C SER A 140 -11.27 -7.78 -0.31
N ILE A 141 -10.27 -7.80 -1.20
CA ILE A 141 -9.23 -6.78 -1.29
C ILE A 141 -9.09 -6.17 -2.68
N ALA A 142 -8.56 -4.95 -2.71
CA ALA A 142 -8.05 -4.28 -3.89
C ALA A 142 -6.58 -3.89 -3.68
N ILE A 143 -5.70 -4.28 -4.61
CA ILE A 143 -4.30 -3.86 -4.67
C ILE A 143 -4.21 -2.75 -5.70
N ILE A 144 -3.60 -1.62 -5.37
CA ILE A 144 -3.39 -0.52 -6.33
C ILE A 144 -1.91 -0.21 -6.42
N GLY A 145 -1.38 -0.14 -7.65
CA GLY A 145 0.04 0.15 -7.88
C GLY A 145 0.34 0.39 -9.35
N PHE A 146 1.64 0.43 -9.67
CA PHE A 146 2.15 0.65 -11.02
C PHE A 146 2.87 -0.60 -11.53
N PRO A 147 2.12 -1.61 -12.02
CA PRO A 147 2.73 -2.83 -12.56
C PRO A 147 3.59 -2.49 -13.79
N ILE A 148 4.70 -3.21 -13.94
CA ILE A 148 5.60 -3.13 -15.12
C ILE A 148 6.18 -1.71 -15.33
N GLY A 149 6.15 -0.88 -14.32
CA GLY A 149 6.76 0.44 -14.18
C GLY A 149 7.01 1.25 -15.45
N GLY A 150 6.21 2.28 -15.69
CA GLY A 150 6.47 3.27 -16.73
C GLY A 150 6.19 2.84 -18.18
N VAL A 151 6.14 1.54 -18.49
CA VAL A 151 5.85 1.07 -19.86
C VAL A 151 4.44 1.44 -20.30
N LEU A 152 3.49 1.43 -19.34
CA LEU A 152 2.09 1.84 -19.58
C LEU A 152 1.82 3.29 -19.12
N GLY A 153 2.86 4.08 -18.87
CA GLY A 153 2.75 5.38 -18.22
C GLY A 153 2.51 5.24 -16.71
N PHE A 154 2.39 6.39 -16.00
CA PHE A 154 2.14 6.43 -14.55
C PHE A 154 0.64 6.45 -14.24
N SER A 155 -0.10 5.48 -14.80
CA SER A 155 -1.50 5.23 -14.47
C SER A 155 -1.60 4.05 -13.52
N PRO A 156 -2.08 4.22 -12.27
CA PRO A 156 -2.16 3.14 -11.32
C PRO A 156 -3.24 2.12 -11.74
N VAL A 157 -2.87 0.84 -11.64
CA VAL A 157 -3.73 -0.30 -11.98
C VAL A 157 -4.27 -0.90 -10.68
N THR A 158 -5.52 -1.39 -10.74
CA THR A 158 -6.16 -2.07 -9.62
C THR A 158 -6.29 -3.56 -9.93
N HIS A 159 -5.88 -4.39 -8.98
CA HIS A 159 -6.11 -5.84 -8.97
C HIS A 159 -7.04 -6.18 -7.81
N ARG A 160 -7.99 -7.08 -8.04
CA ARG A 160 -8.91 -7.59 -7.01
C ARG A 160 -8.47 -8.97 -6.56
N GLY A 161 -8.72 -9.31 -5.30
CA GLY A 161 -8.47 -10.63 -4.73
C GLY A 161 -9.07 -10.78 -3.35
N ILE A 162 -8.53 -11.75 -2.60
CA ILE A 162 -8.87 -12.00 -1.19
C ILE A 162 -7.60 -12.18 -0.36
N VAL A 163 -7.72 -12.00 0.96
CA VAL A 163 -6.74 -12.52 1.91
C VAL A 163 -6.93 -14.02 1.99
N ALA A 164 -6.02 -14.79 1.41
CA ALA A 164 -6.11 -16.25 1.34
C ALA A 164 -5.65 -16.92 2.64
N SER A 165 -4.64 -16.34 3.31
CA SER A 165 -4.14 -16.85 4.60
C SER A 165 -3.42 -15.76 5.38
N VAL A 166 -3.48 -15.87 6.69
CA VAL A 166 -2.64 -15.14 7.64
C VAL A 166 -1.57 -16.11 8.13
N THR A 167 -0.33 -15.90 7.73
CA THR A 167 0.76 -16.84 7.98
C THR A 167 2.02 -16.15 8.47
N THR A 168 2.93 -16.91 9.01
CA THR A 168 4.24 -16.41 9.47
C THR A 168 5.33 -16.73 8.45
N ILE A 169 6.14 -15.74 8.10
CA ILE A 169 7.24 -15.90 7.16
C ILE A 169 8.50 -15.21 7.68
N ALA A 170 9.65 -15.79 7.39
CA ALA A 170 10.94 -15.10 7.52
C ALA A 170 11.32 -14.57 6.14
N LEU A 171 11.61 -13.26 6.02
CA LEU A 171 12.07 -12.68 4.76
C LEU A 171 13.34 -13.39 4.29
N PRO A 172 13.41 -13.87 3.04
CA PRO A 172 14.63 -14.43 2.50
C PRO A 172 15.73 -13.36 2.48
N ALA A 173 16.97 -13.76 2.79
CA ALA A 173 18.11 -12.87 2.64
C ALA A 173 18.22 -12.40 1.17
N PRO A 174 18.66 -11.15 0.90
CA PRO A 174 18.69 -10.56 -0.43
C PRO A 174 19.54 -11.32 -1.47
N THR A 175 20.36 -12.27 -1.04
CA THR A 175 21.17 -13.13 -1.92
C THR A 175 21.21 -14.57 -1.41
N SER A 176 20.90 -15.51 -2.28
CA SER A 176 20.89 -16.96 -2.02
C SER A 176 22.27 -17.56 -1.69
N GLN A 177 23.34 -16.79 -1.72
CA GLN A 177 24.73 -17.27 -1.44
C GLN A 177 25.24 -16.92 -0.03
N SER A 178 24.52 -16.15 0.75
CA SER A 178 24.95 -15.84 2.12
C SER A 178 23.95 -16.38 3.14
N LEU A 179 24.07 -17.67 3.48
CA LEU A 179 23.76 -18.14 4.83
C LEU A 179 24.79 -17.50 5.79
N SER A 180 24.82 -16.17 5.79
CA SER A 180 25.62 -15.41 6.74
C SER A 180 25.04 -15.59 8.13
N SER A 181 25.90 -15.45 9.15
CA SER A 181 25.47 -15.42 10.56
C SER A 181 24.32 -14.45 10.80
N GLN A 182 24.16 -13.41 9.95
CA GLN A 182 23.04 -12.47 9.96
C GLN A 182 21.71 -13.10 9.47
N ALA A 183 21.73 -13.96 8.46
CA ALA A 183 20.53 -14.68 8.00
C ALA A 183 20.07 -15.69 9.06
N ILE A 184 21.03 -16.37 9.72
CA ILE A 184 20.73 -17.28 10.84
C ILE A 184 20.20 -16.49 12.04
N ASN A 185 20.72 -15.31 12.34
CA ASN A 185 20.22 -14.47 13.42
C ASN A 185 18.83 -13.90 13.09
N ARG A 186 18.54 -13.56 11.84
CA ARG A 186 17.16 -13.14 11.41
C ARG A 186 16.16 -14.29 11.54
N LEU A 187 16.55 -15.50 11.19
CA LEU A 187 15.73 -16.71 11.44
C LEU A 187 15.52 -16.98 12.94
N ARG A 188 16.46 -16.52 13.79
CA ARG A 188 16.35 -16.62 15.26
C ARG A 188 15.60 -15.45 15.89
N GLN A 189 15.55 -14.27 15.25
CA GLN A 189 14.87 -13.06 15.74
C GLN A 189 13.35 -13.09 15.51
N GLY A 190 12.84 -14.08 14.79
CA GLY A 190 11.41 -14.35 14.68
C GLY A 190 10.87 -14.18 13.26
N SER A 191 10.03 -15.09 12.90
CA SER A 191 9.11 -14.95 11.79
C SER A 191 8.03 -13.95 12.18
N PHE A 192 7.70 -13.00 11.29
CA PHE A 192 6.58 -12.11 11.50
C PHE A 192 5.39 -12.51 10.61
N GLU A 193 4.22 -12.05 11.00
CA GLU A 193 2.98 -12.34 10.28
C GLU A 193 2.92 -11.56 8.97
N VAL A 194 2.52 -12.25 7.91
CA VAL A 194 2.22 -11.68 6.59
C VAL A 194 0.86 -12.19 6.11
N TYR A 195 0.27 -11.45 5.18
CA TYR A 195 -0.91 -11.91 4.46
C TYR A 195 -0.50 -12.55 3.15
N GLN A 196 -0.86 -13.81 2.96
CA GLN A 196 -0.87 -14.45 1.66
C GLN A 196 -2.16 -14.05 0.95
N LEU A 197 -2.04 -13.56 -0.26
CA LEU A 197 -3.16 -13.07 -1.05
C LEU A 197 -3.39 -14.00 -2.25
N ASP A 198 -4.65 -14.32 -2.52
CA ASP A 198 -5.09 -14.82 -3.83
C ASP A 198 -5.42 -13.59 -4.68
N ALA A 199 -4.38 -13.07 -5.30
CA ALA A 199 -4.42 -11.89 -6.15
C ALA A 199 -3.14 -11.83 -6.98
N THR A 200 -3.28 -11.51 -8.25
CA THR A 200 -2.12 -11.30 -9.12
C THR A 200 -1.50 -9.94 -8.82
N ALA A 201 -0.21 -9.95 -8.46
CA ALA A 201 0.60 -8.74 -8.39
C ALA A 201 1.82 -8.89 -9.31
N TYR A 202 2.28 -7.77 -9.85
CA TYR A 202 3.40 -7.70 -10.78
C TYR A 202 4.54 -6.87 -10.20
N PRO A 203 5.79 -7.08 -10.70
CA PRO A 203 6.90 -6.18 -10.40
C PRO A 203 6.51 -4.73 -10.64
N GLY A 204 6.77 -3.88 -9.64
CA GLY A 204 6.33 -2.49 -9.62
C GLY A 204 5.15 -2.23 -8.70
N ASN A 205 4.34 -3.23 -8.34
CA ASN A 205 3.31 -3.07 -7.32
C ASN A 205 3.88 -2.98 -5.89
N SER A 206 5.13 -3.45 -5.66
CA SER A 206 5.80 -3.36 -4.35
C SER A 206 5.67 -1.98 -3.73
N GLY A 207 5.26 -1.93 -2.47
CA GLY A 207 5.00 -0.71 -1.71
C GLY A 207 3.60 -0.12 -1.90
N GLY A 208 2.80 -0.66 -2.83
CA GLY A 208 1.41 -0.22 -3.03
C GLY A 208 0.48 -0.68 -1.90
N PRO A 209 -0.66 0.01 -1.72
CA PRO A 209 -1.64 -0.34 -0.70
C PRO A 209 -2.45 -1.59 -1.08
N VAL A 210 -2.75 -2.40 -0.08
CA VAL A 210 -3.80 -3.41 -0.09
C VAL A 210 -4.98 -2.85 0.70
N LEU A 211 -6.09 -2.60 0.03
CA LEU A 211 -7.30 -2.01 0.59
C LEU A 211 -8.34 -3.10 0.86
N ASP A 212 -8.95 -3.06 2.01
CA ASP A 212 -10.18 -3.80 2.28
C ASP A 212 -11.34 -3.12 1.54
N ILE A 213 -12.06 -3.86 0.69
CA ILE A 213 -13.10 -3.31 -0.18
C ILE A 213 -14.32 -2.86 0.64
N GLU A 214 -14.57 -3.50 1.79
CA GLU A 214 -15.75 -3.17 2.60
C GLU A 214 -15.57 -1.89 3.40
N THR A 215 -14.37 -1.66 3.91
CA THR A 215 -14.06 -0.52 4.79
C THR A 215 -13.38 0.64 4.08
N GLY A 216 -12.81 0.39 2.90
CA GLY A 216 -11.98 1.37 2.17
C GLY A 216 -10.65 1.68 2.84
N LYS A 217 -10.26 0.96 3.89
CA LYS A 217 -9.02 1.19 4.64
C LYS A 217 -7.88 0.34 4.11
N VAL A 218 -6.66 0.85 4.22
CA VAL A 218 -5.45 0.07 3.95
C VAL A 218 -5.24 -0.93 5.08
N ILE A 219 -5.15 -2.21 4.72
CA ILE A 219 -4.92 -3.33 5.65
C ILE A 219 -3.50 -3.89 5.54
N ALA A 220 -2.80 -3.64 4.42
CA ALA A 220 -1.44 -4.12 4.23
C ALA A 220 -0.70 -3.33 3.13
N VAL A 221 0.60 -3.59 3.01
CA VAL A 221 1.50 -3.12 1.94
C VAL A 221 1.94 -4.32 1.11
N ILE A 222 1.68 -4.30 -0.21
CA ILE A 222 2.09 -5.39 -1.10
C ILE A 222 3.61 -5.52 -1.15
N ASN A 223 4.13 -6.75 -1.05
CA ASN A 223 5.55 -7.03 -1.08
C ASN A 223 5.87 -8.16 -2.06
N MET A 224 6.50 -7.82 -3.19
CA MET A 224 6.82 -8.76 -4.26
C MET A 224 8.14 -9.52 -4.06
N VAL A 225 8.96 -9.12 -3.07
CA VAL A 225 10.23 -9.83 -2.76
C VAL A 225 9.98 -11.19 -2.11
N LEU A 226 8.82 -11.36 -1.47
CA LEU A 226 8.42 -12.61 -0.84
C LEU A 226 8.02 -13.71 -1.85
N VAL A 227 7.79 -13.35 -3.11
CA VAL A 227 7.47 -14.33 -4.17
C VAL A 227 8.76 -15.02 -4.61
N LYS A 228 8.80 -16.35 -4.48
CA LYS A 228 9.96 -17.15 -4.92
C LYS A 228 10.08 -17.10 -6.44
N GLY A 229 11.21 -16.63 -6.95
CA GLY A 229 11.54 -16.65 -8.38
C GLY A 229 12.28 -15.39 -8.86
N SER A 230 12.79 -15.44 -10.09
CA SER A 230 13.36 -14.26 -10.72
C SER A 230 12.26 -13.31 -11.16
N ARG A 231 12.63 -12.04 -11.43
CA ARG A 231 11.72 -11.01 -11.93
C ARG A 231 11.09 -11.43 -13.27
N GLU A 232 11.87 -12.12 -14.12
CA GLU A 232 11.44 -12.67 -15.39
C GLU A 232 10.43 -13.81 -15.22
N THR A 233 10.62 -14.68 -14.21
CA THR A 233 9.68 -15.76 -13.89
C THR A 233 8.35 -15.22 -13.40
N ALA A 234 8.35 -14.17 -12.57
CA ALA A 234 7.13 -13.52 -12.09
C ALA A 234 6.34 -12.82 -13.21
N LEU A 235 7.01 -12.36 -14.27
CA LEU A 235 6.37 -11.78 -15.45
C LEU A 235 5.84 -12.84 -16.42
N SER A 236 6.57 -13.95 -16.60
CA SER A 236 6.20 -15.00 -17.55
C SER A 236 5.20 -16.02 -17.00
N GLN A 237 5.19 -16.23 -15.69
CA GLN A 237 4.33 -17.20 -15.01
C GLN A 237 3.79 -16.59 -13.69
N PRO A 238 2.81 -15.68 -13.76
CA PRO A 238 2.17 -15.15 -12.55
C PRO A 238 1.47 -16.29 -11.80
N THR A 239 1.84 -16.51 -10.55
CA THR A 239 1.33 -17.63 -9.75
C THR A 239 -0.05 -17.37 -9.15
N GLY A 240 -0.56 -16.13 -9.25
CA GLY A 240 -1.78 -15.72 -8.53
C GLY A 240 -1.58 -15.56 -7.00
N ILE A 241 -0.42 -15.98 -6.47
CA ILE A 241 -0.09 -15.85 -5.04
C ILE A 241 0.80 -14.63 -4.86
N SER A 242 0.39 -13.75 -3.96
CA SER A 242 1.16 -12.58 -3.55
C SER A 242 1.23 -12.49 -2.02
N TYR A 243 2.14 -11.67 -1.51
CA TYR A 243 2.28 -11.46 -0.06
C TYR A 243 2.23 -9.98 0.26
N ALA A 244 1.72 -9.66 1.45
CA ALA A 244 1.62 -8.30 1.92
C ALA A 244 1.99 -8.18 3.40
N ILE A 245 2.61 -7.06 3.75
CA ILE A 245 3.00 -6.73 5.12
C ILE A 245 1.81 -6.08 5.82
N PRO A 246 1.33 -6.60 6.97
CA PRO A 246 0.20 -6.03 7.70
C PRO A 246 0.38 -4.56 8.06
N VAL A 247 -0.70 -3.79 7.99
CA VAL A 247 -0.70 -2.34 8.22
C VAL A 247 -0.31 -1.96 9.66
N ARG A 248 -0.42 -2.87 10.62
CA ARG A 248 0.02 -2.63 12.00
C ARG A 248 1.49 -2.18 12.07
N PHE A 249 2.38 -2.76 11.24
CA PHE A 249 3.78 -2.35 11.18
C PHE A 249 3.97 -0.95 10.59
N VAL A 250 3.07 -0.54 9.67
CA VAL A 250 3.01 0.86 9.20
C VAL A 250 2.57 1.79 10.34
N ASN A 251 1.56 1.38 11.12
CA ASN A 251 1.09 2.15 12.28
C ASN A 251 2.19 2.32 13.33
N GLU A 252 2.98 1.27 13.58
CA GLU A 252 4.14 1.32 14.48
C GLU A 252 5.23 2.25 13.95
N LEU A 253 5.59 2.14 12.65
CA LEU A 253 6.56 3.01 12.00
C LEU A 253 6.15 4.49 12.06
N LEU A 254 4.85 4.79 11.96
CA LEU A 254 4.32 6.15 12.07
C LEU A 254 4.39 6.70 13.50
N LYS A 255 4.28 5.86 14.54
CA LYS A 255 4.35 6.27 15.95
C LYS A 255 5.79 6.48 16.43
N GLY A 256 6.74 5.76 15.88
CA GLY A 256 8.16 5.78 16.29
C GLY A 256 8.99 6.96 15.75
N ARG A 257 8.37 7.98 15.15
CA ARG A 257 9.00 9.15 14.53
C ARG A 257 8.92 10.40 15.41
#